data_89f3e7c8516245f0ad9c2a52fd88c32c
#
_entry.id   89f3e7c8516245f0ad9c2a52fd88c32c
#
_cell.length_a   1.000
_cell.length_b   1.000
_cell.length_c   1.000
_cell.angle_alpha   90.00
_cell.angle_beta   90.00
_cell.angle_gamma   90.00
#
_symmetry.space_group_name_H-M   'P 1'
#
loop_
_entity.id
_entity.type
_entity.pdbx_description
1 polymer ?
#
loop_
_entity_poly.entity_id
_entity_poly.type
_entity_poly.pdbx_seq_one_letter_code
_entity_poly.pdbx_strand_id
1 'polypeptide(L)'
;MWAQQQAGQQASRREPQFENDQVQVWKSIVMPNQPMSLHRHDHGRALIALNDGTLHIVDKTGKILHAYNLRRGTAMWLGVDPPGQMHADVNPNRTPLEVIVVQLKHDR
;
A
#
# COMPACT_ATOMS: atom_id res chain seq x y z
N MET A 1 19.14 8.07 -24.20
CA MET A 1 18.99 7.64 -23.70
C MET A 1 18.08 6.96 -23.11
N TRP A 2 17.94 6.10 -22.89
CA TRP A 2 16.99 5.27 -22.39
C TRP A 2 17.08 5.15 -20.93
N ALA A 3 18.07 5.48 -20.31
CA ALA A 3 18.22 5.39 -18.86
C ALA A 3 17.23 6.29 -18.14
N GLN A 4 16.96 7.46 -18.66
CA GLN A 4 15.99 8.34 -18.06
C GLN A 4 14.59 7.77 -18.17
N GLN A 5 14.31 7.11 -19.26
CA GLN A 5 13.01 6.50 -19.43
C GLN A 5 12.77 5.44 -18.36
N GLN A 6 13.82 4.67 -18.08
CA GLN A 6 13.70 3.67 -17.04
C GLN A 6 13.52 4.29 -15.67
N ALA A 7 14.17 5.41 -15.41
CA ALA A 7 13.97 6.11 -14.16
C ALA A 7 12.52 6.54 -13.97
N GLY A 8 11.83 6.88 -15.07
CA GLY A 8 10.42 7.23 -15.00
C GLY A 8 9.48 6.05 -14.85
N GLN A 9 10.02 4.83 -14.89
CA GLN A 9 9.22 3.62 -14.82
C GLN A 9 9.49 2.80 -13.58
N GLN A 10 9.68 3.48 -12.45
CA GLN A 10 9.92 2.79 -11.21
C GLN A 10 8.74 1.92 -10.84
N ALA A 11 9.02 0.75 -10.27
CA ALA A 11 7.99 -0.15 -9.81
C ALA A 11 7.39 0.33 -8.50
N SER A 12 6.18 -0.11 -8.23
CA SER A 12 5.59 0.04 -6.90
C SER A 12 6.50 -0.65 -5.89
N ARG A 13 6.65 -0.04 -4.71
CA ARG A 13 7.64 -0.53 -3.75
C ARG A 13 7.32 -0.09 -2.34
N ARG A 14 7.99 -0.72 -1.38
CA ARG A 14 8.00 -0.29 0.00
C ARG A 14 9.36 0.30 0.33
N GLU A 15 9.35 1.41 1.06
CA GLU A 15 10.56 2.02 1.57
C GLU A 15 10.53 1.93 3.10
N PRO A 16 11.36 1.09 3.71
CA PRO A 16 11.38 0.98 5.17
C PRO A 16 11.68 2.30 5.83
N GLN A 17 10.98 2.59 6.92
CA GLN A 17 11.20 3.80 7.70
C GLN A 17 11.88 3.47 9.01
N PHE A 18 11.26 2.65 9.83
CA PHE A 18 11.86 2.13 11.05
C PHE A 18 11.07 0.93 11.54
N GLU A 19 11.66 0.22 12.48
CA GLU A 19 11.05 -0.95 13.10
C GLU A 19 11.55 -1.05 14.53
N ASN A 20 10.66 -1.43 15.44
CA ASN A 20 11.01 -1.71 16.82
C ASN A 20 10.20 -2.93 17.30
N ASP A 21 10.17 -3.16 18.62
CA ASP A 21 9.47 -4.32 19.17
C ASP A 21 7.96 -4.27 18.96
N GLN A 22 7.40 -3.11 18.70
CA GLN A 22 5.96 -2.91 18.68
C GLN A 22 5.40 -2.74 17.28
N VAL A 23 6.15 -2.08 16.39
CA VAL A 23 5.65 -1.74 15.06
C VAL A 23 6.72 -1.93 14.01
N GLN A 24 6.24 -2.14 12.79
CA GLN A 24 7.04 -2.06 11.58
C GLN A 24 6.43 -0.95 10.73
N VAL A 25 7.24 0.03 10.32
CA VAL A 25 6.76 1.21 9.60
C VAL A 25 7.48 1.32 8.27
N TRP A 26 6.70 1.48 7.22
CA TRP A 26 7.25 1.69 5.88
C TRP A 26 6.39 2.67 5.11
N LYS A 27 6.94 3.19 4.02
CA LYS A 27 6.19 3.96 3.05
C LYS A 27 5.93 3.08 1.84
N SER A 28 4.66 2.94 1.48
CA SER A 28 4.29 2.27 0.24
C SER A 28 4.16 3.32 -0.84
N ILE A 29 4.82 3.10 -1.97
CA ILE A 29 4.71 3.94 -3.15
C ILE A 29 4.10 3.07 -4.22
N VAL A 30 2.84 3.36 -4.55
CA VAL A 30 2.10 2.57 -5.52
C VAL A 30 2.06 3.37 -6.82
N MET A 31 2.78 2.89 -7.82
CA MET A 31 2.87 3.57 -9.10
C MET A 31 1.61 3.34 -9.92
N PRO A 32 1.25 4.29 -10.80
CA PRO A 32 0.05 4.13 -11.63
C PRO A 32 0.06 2.82 -12.41
N ASN A 33 -0.99 2.05 -12.24
CA ASN A 33 -1.20 0.78 -12.93
C ASN A 33 -0.07 -0.24 -12.77
N GLN A 34 0.68 -0.16 -11.68
CA GLN A 34 1.70 -1.12 -11.33
C GLN A 34 1.38 -1.71 -9.96
N PRO A 35 0.64 -2.82 -9.90
CA PRO A 35 0.23 -3.40 -8.63
C PRO A 35 1.43 -3.84 -7.81
N MET A 36 1.28 -3.74 -6.49
CA MET A 36 2.19 -4.41 -5.59
C MET A 36 1.89 -5.91 -5.63
N SER A 37 2.89 -6.73 -5.30
CA SER A 37 2.68 -8.17 -5.32
C SER A 37 1.61 -8.59 -4.32
N LEU A 38 0.98 -9.73 -4.59
CA LEU A 38 -0.02 -10.28 -3.70
C LEU A 38 0.58 -10.54 -2.34
N HIS A 39 -0.14 -10.15 -1.30
CA HIS A 39 0.29 -10.32 0.08
C HIS A 39 -0.93 -10.36 0.99
N ARG A 40 -0.68 -10.62 2.27
CA ARG A 40 -1.72 -10.52 3.30
C ARG A 40 -1.12 -9.90 4.54
N HIS A 41 -1.98 -9.33 5.36
CA HIS A 41 -1.58 -8.76 6.64
C HIS A 41 -2.17 -9.59 7.77
N ASP A 42 -1.28 -10.14 8.60
CA ASP A 42 -1.67 -10.94 9.76
C ASP A 42 -1.88 -10.10 11.01
N HIS A 43 -1.62 -8.82 10.92
CA HIS A 43 -1.75 -7.87 12.02
C HIS A 43 -2.45 -6.61 11.53
N GLY A 44 -3.10 -5.91 12.46
CA GLY A 44 -3.72 -4.64 12.16
C GLY A 44 -2.69 -3.56 11.85
N ARG A 45 -3.11 -2.57 11.11
CA ARG A 45 -2.23 -1.47 10.70
C ARG A 45 -2.97 -0.18 10.51
N ALA A 46 -2.27 0.92 10.77
CA ALA A 46 -2.74 2.25 10.41
C ALA A 46 -2.13 2.64 9.08
N LEU A 47 -2.90 3.30 8.25
CA LEU A 47 -2.46 3.80 6.96
C LEU A 47 -2.65 5.30 6.93
N ILE A 48 -1.58 6.04 6.62
CA ILE A 48 -1.61 7.50 6.59
C ILE A 48 -1.32 7.94 5.16
N ALA A 49 -2.26 8.67 4.57
CA ALA A 49 -2.13 9.13 3.20
C ALA A 49 -1.19 10.34 3.12
N LEU A 50 -0.22 10.29 2.21
CA LEU A 50 0.69 11.41 1.97
C LEU A 50 0.23 12.27 0.80
N ASN A 51 -0.65 11.76 -0.04
CA ASN A 51 -1.27 12.54 -1.11
C ASN A 51 -2.69 12.03 -1.35
N ASP A 52 -3.42 12.72 -2.22
CA ASP A 52 -4.80 12.37 -2.53
C ASP A 52 -4.83 11.31 -3.63
N GLY A 53 -5.84 10.48 -3.60
CA GLY A 53 -6.09 9.53 -4.67
C GLY A 53 -6.93 8.34 -4.22
N THR A 54 -7.32 7.52 -5.17
CA THR A 54 -8.05 6.29 -4.91
C THR A 54 -7.07 5.12 -4.89
N LEU A 55 -7.20 4.27 -3.88
CA LEU A 55 -6.43 3.03 -3.78
C LEU A 55 -7.39 1.87 -3.93
N HIS A 56 -7.14 0.97 -4.87
CA HIS A 56 -7.91 -0.26 -5.01
C HIS A 56 -7.18 -1.41 -4.35
N ILE A 57 -7.92 -2.21 -3.61
CA ILE A 57 -7.44 -3.49 -3.07
C ILE A 57 -8.11 -4.57 -3.92
N VAL A 58 -7.31 -5.39 -4.57
CA VAL A 58 -7.82 -6.42 -5.49
C VAL A 58 -7.38 -7.80 -5.04
N ASP A 59 -8.16 -8.83 -5.41
CA ASP A 59 -7.77 -10.20 -5.15
C ASP A 59 -6.88 -10.72 -6.29
N LYS A 60 -6.53 -12.01 -6.22
CA LYS A 60 -5.63 -12.63 -7.21
C LYS A 60 -6.22 -12.67 -8.62
N THR A 61 -7.55 -12.48 -8.75
CA THR A 61 -8.20 -12.46 -10.07
C THR A 61 -8.33 -11.05 -10.63
N GLY A 62 -7.94 -10.04 -9.85
CA GLY A 62 -8.08 -8.65 -10.23
C GLY A 62 -9.40 -8.02 -9.81
N LYS A 63 -10.25 -8.78 -9.09
CA LYS A 63 -11.51 -8.24 -8.60
C LYS A 63 -11.25 -7.23 -7.50
N ILE A 64 -11.91 -6.09 -7.57
CA ILE A 64 -11.77 -5.05 -6.57
C ILE A 64 -12.56 -5.47 -5.32
N LEU A 65 -11.83 -5.63 -4.22
CA LEU A 65 -12.41 -5.94 -2.91
C LEU A 65 -12.79 -4.67 -2.17
N HIS A 66 -11.96 -3.64 -2.26
CA HIS A 66 -12.18 -2.35 -1.62
C HIS A 66 -11.64 -1.23 -2.49
N ALA A 67 -12.28 -0.08 -2.40
CA ALA A 67 -11.79 1.15 -3.02
C ALA A 67 -11.77 2.22 -1.94
N TYR A 68 -10.59 2.73 -1.64
CA TYR A 68 -10.41 3.75 -0.61
C TYR A 68 -10.10 5.09 -1.25
N ASN A 69 -10.84 6.11 -0.84
CA ASN A 69 -10.53 7.48 -1.26
C ASN A 69 -9.62 8.09 -0.19
N LEU A 70 -8.36 8.25 -0.55
CA LEU A 70 -7.36 8.77 0.37
C LEU A 70 -7.26 10.27 0.24
N ARG A 71 -7.12 10.93 1.37
CA ARG A 71 -6.90 12.38 1.43
C ARG A 71 -5.62 12.63 2.19
N ARG A 72 -4.76 13.44 1.62
CA ARG A 72 -3.49 13.82 2.22
C ARG A 72 -3.66 14.18 3.68
N GLY A 73 -2.84 13.60 4.53
CA GLY A 73 -2.81 13.90 5.95
C GLY A 73 -3.86 13.19 6.78
N THR A 74 -4.66 12.30 6.18
CA THR A 74 -5.65 11.54 6.94
C THR A 74 -5.15 10.13 7.18
N ALA A 75 -5.69 9.49 8.21
CA ALA A 75 -5.31 8.13 8.60
C ALA A 75 -6.55 7.26 8.70
N MET A 76 -6.36 5.96 8.46
CA MET A 76 -7.39 4.96 8.65
C MET A 76 -6.80 3.71 9.25
N TRP A 77 -7.65 2.92 9.87
CA TRP A 77 -7.25 1.63 10.44
C TRP A 77 -7.71 0.51 9.53
N LEU A 78 -6.81 -0.41 9.25
CA LEU A 78 -7.13 -1.63 8.50
C LEU A 78 -6.81 -2.82 9.38
N GLY A 79 -7.78 -3.70 9.55
CA GLY A 79 -7.64 -4.87 10.40
C GLY A 79 -6.90 -6.01 9.73
N VAL A 80 -6.91 -7.15 10.41
CA VAL A 80 -6.29 -8.38 9.91
C VAL A 80 -7.07 -8.88 8.71
N ASP A 81 -6.35 -9.34 7.67
CA ASP A 81 -7.00 -9.91 6.49
C ASP A 81 -7.67 -11.24 6.85
N PRO A 82 -8.79 -11.58 6.19
CA PRO A 82 -9.42 -12.88 6.40
C PRO A 82 -8.45 -14.03 6.11
N PRO A 83 -8.60 -15.17 6.79
CA PRO A 83 -7.72 -16.32 6.55
C PRO A 83 -7.70 -16.71 5.08
N GLY A 84 -6.49 -16.92 4.55
CA GLY A 84 -6.32 -17.37 3.18
C GLY A 84 -6.53 -16.30 2.12
N GLN A 85 -6.96 -15.09 2.49
CA GLN A 85 -7.18 -14.05 1.50
C GLN A 85 -5.89 -13.28 1.26
N MET A 86 -5.45 -13.29 0.01
CA MET A 86 -4.34 -12.47 -0.47
C MET A 86 -4.90 -11.30 -1.25
N HIS A 87 -4.19 -10.19 -1.23
CA HIS A 87 -4.59 -9.01 -2.00
C HIS A 87 -3.37 -8.28 -2.56
N ALA A 88 -3.64 -7.40 -3.50
CA ALA A 88 -2.63 -6.50 -4.05
C ALA A 88 -3.20 -5.08 -4.04
N ASP A 89 -2.31 -4.13 -3.86
CA ASP A 89 -2.67 -2.71 -3.91
C ASP A 89 -2.48 -2.23 -5.34
N VAL A 90 -3.48 -1.53 -5.87
CA VAL A 90 -3.46 -1.00 -7.24
C VAL A 90 -3.79 0.47 -7.20
N ASN A 91 -3.02 1.24 -7.93
CA ASN A 91 -3.22 2.68 -8.07
C ASN A 91 -3.85 2.97 -9.45
N PRO A 92 -5.14 3.29 -9.51
CA PRO A 92 -5.79 3.63 -10.78
C PRO A 92 -5.61 5.09 -11.17
N ASN A 93 -4.89 5.87 -10.37
CA ASN A 93 -4.69 7.28 -10.63
C ASN A 93 -3.57 7.50 -11.65
N ARG A 94 -3.35 8.75 -12.03
CA ARG A 94 -2.32 9.10 -13.01
C ARG A 94 -0.98 9.44 -12.37
N THR A 95 -0.96 9.62 -11.06
CA THR A 95 0.25 9.98 -10.31
C THR A 95 0.50 8.94 -9.24
N PRO A 96 1.75 8.81 -8.76
CA PRO A 96 2.05 7.87 -7.68
C PRO A 96 1.21 8.15 -6.44
N LEU A 97 0.82 7.10 -5.74
CA LEU A 97 0.10 7.20 -4.48
C LEU A 97 1.04 6.77 -3.37
N GLU A 98 1.19 7.62 -2.35
CA GLU A 98 2.12 7.36 -1.27
C GLU A 98 1.39 7.32 0.06
N VAL A 99 1.67 6.29 0.83
CA VAL A 99 1.08 6.11 2.15
C VAL A 99 2.14 5.63 3.12
N ILE A 100 2.01 6.05 4.38
CA ILE A 100 2.80 5.46 5.47
C ILE A 100 1.94 4.37 6.08
N VAL A 101 2.53 3.21 6.29
CA VAL A 101 1.88 2.08 6.95
C VAL A 101 2.57 1.83 8.27
N VAL A 102 1.79 1.82 9.35
CA VAL A 102 2.27 1.48 10.69
C VAL A 102 1.62 0.15 11.06
N GLN A 103 2.36 -0.92 10.94
CA GLN A 103 1.85 -2.26 11.20
C GLN A 103 2.23 -2.72 12.59
N LEU A 104 1.25 -3.18 13.34
CA LEU A 104 1.49 -3.74 14.67
C LEU A 104 2.17 -5.10 14.54
N LYS A 105 3.04 -5.41 15.49
CA LYS A 105 3.63 -6.74 15.59
C LYS A 105 2.87 -7.63 16.56
N HIS A 106 2.13 -7.00 17.48
CA HIS A 106 1.38 -7.70 18.52
C HIS A 106 0.04 -7.00 18.69
N ASP A 107 -0.95 -7.37 17.92
CA ASP A 107 -2.25 -6.72 18.01
C ASP A 107 -3.26 -7.66 18.63
N ARG A 108 -3.08 -7.84 19.86
CA ARG A 108 -3.99 -8.69 20.56
C ARG A 108 -4.87 -7.92 21.47
#